data_3e0c69dc6d0e64bcf26603fa714b2e19
#
_entry.id   3e0c69dc6d0e64bcf26603fa714b2e19
#
_cell.length_a   1.000
_cell.length_b   1.000
_cell.length_c   1.000
_cell.angle_alpha   90.00
_cell.angle_beta   90.00
_cell.angle_gamma   90.00
#
_symmetry.space_group_name_H-M   'P 1'
#
loop_
_entity.id
_entity.type
_entity.pdbx_description
1 polymer ?
#
loop_
_entity_poly.entity_id
_entity_poly.type
_entity_poly.pdbx_seq_one_letter_code
_entity_poly.pdbx_strand_id
1 'polypeptide(L)'
;MKIALASDIHLEFGPIDLTNDQSADVLILAGDICVADDFVSSRSYKQEQAQQYRKFFEQACREFPHVVYILGNHEHYHGDAAKSYGILREHLDFGNLHILDKETWCHQDHTFICGTLWTDMNREDPITLMHTKTAMNDFRGVVNSRRTIARRVPLYEPNPLWTEDGQNGGRYLTNEAGQMIVIGHKRKEEPANWSPEDTVEEHRQMLAYINTVVQDPGNYIVVGHHAPSSRSVAEYYRADTVMNGAFRSELDEFIADRPRIRLWVHGHMHNASDYMIGETRVVCNPRGYIGYETCANNFELKYLEIE
;
A
#
# COMPACT_ATOMS: atom_id res chain seq x y z
N MET A 1 -11.42 -2.96 25.13
CA MET A 1 -11.27 -3.67 23.84
C MET A 1 -9.82 -4.11 23.68
N LYS A 2 -9.58 -5.35 23.24
CA LYS A 2 -8.22 -5.86 22.95
C LYS A 2 -7.99 -5.96 21.44
N ILE A 3 -6.88 -5.42 20.97
CA ILE A 3 -6.50 -5.38 19.56
C ILE A 3 -5.22 -6.21 19.36
N ALA A 4 -5.19 -7.05 18.33
CA ALA A 4 -3.98 -7.62 17.78
C ALA A 4 -3.54 -6.80 16.57
N LEU A 5 -2.25 -6.50 16.44
CA LEU A 5 -1.70 -5.66 15.38
C LEU A 5 -0.63 -6.41 14.60
N ALA A 6 -0.74 -6.32 13.28
CA ALA A 6 0.28 -6.70 12.32
C ALA A 6 0.30 -5.71 11.14
N SER A 7 1.46 -5.52 10.53
CA SER A 7 1.65 -4.84 9.26
C SER A 7 2.77 -5.50 8.45
N ASP A 8 2.90 -5.11 7.19
CA ASP A 8 4.04 -5.51 6.35
C ASP A 8 4.25 -7.05 6.38
N ILE A 9 3.15 -7.78 6.27
CA ILE A 9 3.16 -9.26 6.28
C ILE A 9 3.84 -9.81 5.02
N HIS A 10 3.65 -9.13 3.88
CA HIS A 10 4.28 -9.45 2.62
C HIS A 10 4.18 -10.93 2.24
N LEU A 11 2.96 -11.40 2.08
CA LEU A 11 2.67 -12.79 1.72
C LEU A 11 3.29 -13.20 0.38
N GLU A 12 3.64 -12.25 -0.47
CA GLU A 12 4.38 -12.47 -1.72
C GLU A 12 5.79 -13.02 -1.49
N PHE A 13 6.36 -12.85 -0.29
CA PHE A 13 7.67 -13.41 0.09
C PHE A 13 7.54 -14.71 0.89
N GLY A 14 6.40 -15.01 1.46
CA GLY A 14 6.16 -16.28 2.14
C GLY A 14 5.00 -16.26 3.12
N PRO A 15 4.35 -17.41 3.32
CA PRO A 15 3.16 -17.53 4.16
C PRO A 15 3.46 -17.32 5.63
N ILE A 16 2.40 -17.08 6.39
CA ILE A 16 2.36 -17.09 7.86
C ILE A 16 0.93 -17.40 8.28
N ASP A 17 0.76 -18.01 9.45
CA ASP A 17 -0.51 -18.15 10.14
C ASP A 17 -0.51 -17.24 11.37
N LEU A 18 -1.62 -16.56 11.62
CA LEU A 18 -1.79 -15.69 12.78
C LEU A 18 -2.77 -16.34 13.78
N THR A 19 -2.33 -16.57 15.01
CA THR A 19 -3.15 -17.17 16.06
C THR A 19 -3.60 -16.11 17.07
N ASN A 20 -4.82 -16.23 17.56
CA ASN A 20 -5.40 -15.30 18.54
C ASN A 20 -5.16 -15.75 19.98
N ASP A 21 -3.90 -15.90 20.37
CA ASP A 21 -3.50 -16.49 21.65
C ASP A 21 -3.95 -15.69 22.88
N GLN A 22 -4.27 -14.39 22.70
CA GLN A 22 -4.69 -13.53 23.79
C GLN A 22 -6.17 -13.08 23.70
N SER A 23 -6.97 -13.75 22.86
CA SER A 23 -8.40 -13.46 22.70
C SER A 23 -8.67 -11.99 22.37
N ALA A 24 -7.97 -11.46 21.36
CA ALA A 24 -8.22 -10.12 20.84
C ALA A 24 -9.59 -10.04 20.15
N ASP A 25 -10.28 -8.92 20.33
CA ASP A 25 -11.56 -8.64 19.68
C ASP A 25 -11.39 -8.31 18.19
N VAL A 26 -10.29 -7.62 17.86
CA VAL A 26 -9.99 -7.11 16.53
C VAL A 26 -8.54 -7.40 16.15
N LEU A 27 -8.34 -7.94 14.94
CA LEU A 27 -7.03 -7.93 14.27
C LEU A 27 -6.95 -6.72 13.36
N ILE A 28 -5.91 -5.90 13.49
CA ILE A 28 -5.58 -4.84 12.52
C ILE A 28 -4.45 -5.33 11.62
N LEU A 29 -4.69 -5.29 10.31
CA LEU A 29 -3.71 -5.50 9.25
C LEU A 29 -3.42 -4.13 8.60
N ALA A 30 -2.33 -3.50 9.02
CA ALA A 30 -2.04 -2.10 8.67
C ALA A 30 -1.23 -1.97 7.36
N GLY A 31 -1.68 -2.62 6.30
CA GLY A 31 -1.13 -2.54 4.93
C GLY A 31 0.05 -3.44 4.66
N ASP A 32 0.39 -3.58 3.37
CA ASP A 32 1.43 -4.42 2.81
C ASP A 32 1.27 -5.90 3.21
N ILE A 33 0.07 -6.41 2.99
CA ILE A 33 -0.28 -7.80 3.26
C ILE A 33 -0.12 -8.67 2.03
N CYS A 34 -0.59 -8.19 0.86
CA CYS A 34 -0.56 -8.93 -0.40
C CYS A 34 -0.61 -7.99 -1.62
N VAL A 35 -0.44 -8.53 -2.81
CA VAL A 35 -0.51 -7.80 -4.09
C VAL A 35 -1.87 -8.04 -4.75
N ALA A 36 -2.67 -6.97 -4.96
CA ALA A 36 -4.03 -7.08 -5.50
C ALA A 36 -4.06 -7.59 -6.95
N ASP A 37 -3.09 -7.22 -7.80
CA ASP A 37 -3.02 -7.65 -9.20
C ASP A 37 -2.92 -9.17 -9.36
N ASP A 38 -2.41 -9.87 -8.36
CA ASP A 38 -2.27 -11.34 -8.42
C ASP A 38 -3.61 -12.06 -8.47
N PHE A 39 -4.68 -11.48 -7.91
CA PHE A 39 -6.03 -12.05 -7.95
C PHE A 39 -6.66 -12.03 -9.36
N VAL A 40 -6.25 -11.11 -10.21
CA VAL A 40 -6.81 -10.93 -11.57
C VAL A 40 -5.83 -11.32 -12.68
N SER A 41 -4.62 -11.75 -12.31
CA SER A 41 -3.58 -12.14 -13.26
C SER A 41 -3.89 -13.47 -13.94
N SER A 42 -3.59 -13.55 -15.24
CA SER A 42 -3.67 -14.80 -16.00
C SER A 42 -2.45 -15.72 -15.83
N ARG A 43 -1.40 -15.27 -15.14
CA ARG A 43 -0.15 -16.03 -14.93
C ARG A 43 -0.35 -17.07 -13.82
N SER A 44 -0.04 -18.34 -14.08
CA SER A 44 -0.30 -19.45 -13.16
C SER A 44 0.33 -19.25 -11.77
N TYR A 45 1.58 -18.80 -11.70
CA TYR A 45 2.27 -18.58 -10.42
C TYR A 45 1.61 -17.48 -9.58
N LYS A 46 1.04 -16.43 -10.21
CA LYS A 46 0.31 -15.37 -9.52
C LYS A 46 -1.04 -15.87 -8.99
N GLN A 47 -1.71 -16.74 -9.76
CA GLN A 47 -2.95 -17.39 -9.31
C GLN A 47 -2.70 -18.30 -8.10
N GLU A 48 -1.59 -19.04 -8.07
CA GLU A 48 -1.18 -19.84 -6.91
C GLU A 48 -0.91 -18.92 -5.69
N GLN A 49 -0.27 -17.79 -5.91
CA GLN A 49 0.00 -16.79 -4.89
C GLN A 49 -1.29 -16.16 -4.33
N ALA A 50 -2.23 -15.79 -5.20
CA ALA A 50 -3.57 -15.30 -4.81
C ALA A 50 -4.35 -16.34 -3.98
N GLN A 51 -4.21 -17.63 -4.29
CA GLN A 51 -4.80 -18.70 -3.47
C GLN A 51 -4.18 -18.77 -2.06
N GLN A 52 -2.86 -18.53 -1.93
CA GLN A 52 -2.20 -18.45 -0.63
C GLN A 52 -2.68 -17.24 0.17
N TYR A 53 -2.83 -16.08 -0.48
CA TYR A 53 -3.40 -14.89 0.13
C TYR A 53 -4.81 -15.16 0.68
N ARG A 54 -5.68 -15.77 -0.15
CA ARG A 54 -7.04 -16.12 0.27
C ARG A 54 -7.06 -17.05 1.50
N LYS A 55 -6.18 -18.07 1.53
CA LYS A 55 -6.04 -18.97 2.68
C LYS A 55 -5.63 -18.23 3.96
N PHE A 56 -4.71 -17.28 3.87
CA PHE A 56 -4.30 -16.45 4.99
C PHE A 56 -5.50 -15.65 5.55
N PHE A 57 -6.26 -14.96 4.69
CA PHE A 57 -7.41 -14.19 5.12
C PHE A 57 -8.53 -15.08 5.68
N GLU A 58 -8.77 -16.24 5.09
CA GLU A 58 -9.71 -17.24 5.62
C GLU A 58 -9.29 -17.70 7.03
N GLN A 59 -8.01 -17.97 7.23
CA GLN A 59 -7.46 -18.37 8.51
C GLN A 59 -7.57 -17.23 9.54
N ALA A 60 -7.16 -16.01 9.19
CA ALA A 60 -7.27 -14.85 10.07
C ALA A 60 -8.73 -14.56 10.47
N CYS A 61 -9.66 -14.62 9.51
CA CYS A 61 -11.10 -14.42 9.78
C CYS A 61 -11.72 -15.51 10.65
N ARG A 62 -11.13 -16.70 10.68
CA ARG A 62 -11.56 -17.79 11.57
C ARG A 62 -11.04 -17.61 12.99
N GLU A 63 -9.81 -17.09 13.14
CA GLU A 63 -9.14 -16.89 14.42
C GLU A 63 -9.63 -15.63 15.16
N PHE A 64 -9.98 -14.57 14.42
CA PHE A 64 -10.33 -13.28 15.01
C PHE A 64 -11.80 -12.94 14.78
N PRO A 65 -12.52 -12.41 15.81
CA PRO A 65 -13.90 -11.96 15.66
C PRO A 65 -14.09 -10.91 14.56
N HIS A 66 -13.16 -9.97 14.44
CA HIS A 66 -13.13 -8.94 13.41
C HIS A 66 -11.71 -8.75 12.87
N VAL A 67 -11.59 -8.53 11.57
CA VAL A 67 -10.32 -8.21 10.90
C VAL A 67 -10.50 -6.88 10.16
N VAL A 68 -9.76 -5.86 10.57
CA VAL A 68 -9.69 -4.56 9.90
C VAL A 68 -8.45 -4.54 9.04
N TYR A 69 -8.62 -4.33 7.75
CA TYR A 69 -7.54 -4.33 6.77
C TYR A 69 -7.55 -3.04 5.96
N ILE A 70 -6.40 -2.38 5.90
CA ILE A 70 -6.13 -1.26 4.99
C ILE A 70 -5.06 -1.63 3.99
N LEU A 71 -5.03 -0.94 2.86
CA LEU A 71 -4.00 -1.12 1.85
C LEU A 71 -2.72 -0.36 2.26
N GLY A 72 -1.56 -0.95 1.97
CA GLY A 72 -0.29 -0.25 1.90
C GLY A 72 0.07 0.10 0.45
N ASN A 73 1.35 0.28 0.15
CA ASN A 73 1.80 0.55 -1.22
C ASN A 73 1.95 -0.75 -2.03
N HIS A 74 2.31 -1.88 -1.42
CA HIS A 74 2.47 -3.17 -2.11
C HIS A 74 1.17 -3.72 -2.67
N GLU A 75 0.02 -3.42 -2.07
CA GLU A 75 -1.28 -3.82 -2.63
C GLU A 75 -1.50 -3.29 -4.05
N HIS A 76 -0.83 -2.20 -4.42
CA HIS A 76 -0.94 -1.60 -5.76
C HIS A 76 0.10 -2.12 -6.77
N TYR A 77 1.12 -2.87 -6.33
CA TYR A 77 2.23 -3.29 -7.18
C TYR A 77 1.77 -4.12 -8.37
N HIS A 78 2.39 -3.87 -9.52
CA HIS A 78 2.12 -4.50 -10.82
C HIS A 78 0.72 -4.23 -11.39
N GLY A 79 -0.12 -3.50 -10.67
CA GLY A 79 -1.50 -3.22 -10.98
C GLY A 79 -1.81 -1.74 -11.17
N ASP A 80 -3.06 -1.42 -10.95
CA ASP A 80 -3.64 -0.09 -11.08
C ASP A 80 -4.16 0.39 -9.72
N ALA A 81 -3.55 1.43 -9.16
CA ALA A 81 -3.93 1.97 -7.85
C ALA A 81 -5.41 2.34 -7.78
N ALA A 82 -6.01 2.74 -8.90
CA ALA A 82 -7.45 3.03 -8.96
C ALA A 82 -8.34 1.79 -8.80
N LYS A 83 -7.79 0.58 -8.93
CA LYS A 83 -8.56 -0.68 -8.94
C LYS A 83 -8.25 -1.60 -7.78
N SER A 84 -7.06 -1.50 -7.17
CA SER A 84 -6.59 -2.46 -6.15
C SER A 84 -7.59 -2.67 -5.02
N TYR A 85 -8.18 -1.59 -4.51
CA TYR A 85 -9.20 -1.66 -3.45
C TYR A 85 -10.44 -2.48 -3.88
N GLY A 86 -10.96 -2.22 -5.09
CA GLY A 86 -12.10 -2.97 -5.63
C GLY A 86 -11.79 -4.45 -5.85
N ILE A 87 -10.60 -4.76 -6.36
CA ILE A 87 -10.13 -6.14 -6.57
C ILE A 87 -10.10 -6.91 -5.25
N LEU A 88 -9.50 -6.32 -4.20
CA LEU A 88 -9.41 -6.98 -2.89
C LEU A 88 -10.79 -7.23 -2.29
N ARG A 89 -11.71 -6.27 -2.36
CA ARG A 89 -13.09 -6.45 -1.85
C ARG A 89 -13.87 -7.51 -2.62
N GLU A 90 -13.67 -7.62 -3.93
CA GLU A 90 -14.32 -8.63 -4.76
C GLU A 90 -13.80 -10.05 -4.46
N HIS A 91 -12.49 -10.20 -4.24
CA HIS A 91 -11.86 -11.50 -4.08
C HIS A 91 -11.73 -11.99 -2.64
N LEU A 92 -11.83 -11.09 -1.65
CA LEU A 92 -11.71 -11.38 -0.22
C LEU A 92 -13.02 -11.06 0.52
N ASP A 93 -14.12 -11.63 0.05
CA ASP A 93 -15.45 -11.46 0.66
C ASP A 93 -15.62 -12.44 1.85
N PHE A 94 -15.15 -12.01 3.03
CA PHE A 94 -15.37 -12.69 4.31
C PHE A 94 -16.20 -11.79 5.22
N GLY A 95 -17.24 -12.34 5.86
CA GLY A 95 -18.24 -11.55 6.59
C GLY A 95 -17.74 -10.70 7.76
N ASN A 96 -16.55 -11.01 8.29
CA ASN A 96 -15.90 -10.27 9.39
C ASN A 96 -14.57 -9.61 8.97
N LEU A 97 -14.28 -9.56 7.66
CA LEU A 97 -13.16 -8.82 7.08
C LEU A 97 -13.65 -7.45 6.61
N HIS A 98 -13.08 -6.39 7.17
CA HIS A 98 -13.39 -5.01 6.86
C HIS A 98 -12.21 -4.40 6.10
N ILE A 99 -12.27 -4.40 4.75
CA ILE A 99 -11.27 -3.76 3.89
C ILE A 99 -11.71 -2.30 3.70
N LEU A 100 -10.89 -1.35 4.14
CA LEU A 100 -11.28 0.06 4.28
C LEU A 100 -10.23 1.00 3.67
N ASP A 101 -10.69 2.03 2.94
CA ASP A 101 -9.85 3.13 2.46
C ASP A 101 -10.64 4.44 2.48
N LYS A 102 -10.23 5.38 3.32
CA LYS A 102 -10.96 6.61 3.67
C LYS A 102 -12.40 6.29 4.10
N GLU A 103 -12.51 5.28 4.94
CA GLU A 103 -13.78 4.81 5.51
C GLU A 103 -13.63 4.63 7.02
N THR A 104 -14.74 4.62 7.74
CA THR A 104 -14.80 4.31 9.17
C THR A 104 -15.49 2.97 9.41
N TRP A 105 -15.04 2.29 10.48
CA TRP A 105 -15.71 1.14 11.06
C TRP A 105 -15.84 1.31 12.56
N CYS A 106 -16.98 0.98 13.13
CA CYS A 106 -17.24 1.14 14.57
C CYS A 106 -17.34 -0.21 15.23
N HIS A 107 -16.67 -0.34 16.38
CA HIS A 107 -16.79 -1.51 17.24
C HIS A 107 -16.75 -1.08 18.70
N GLN A 108 -17.72 -1.56 19.48
CA GLN A 108 -17.96 -1.09 20.85
C GLN A 108 -18.10 0.45 20.83
N ASP A 109 -17.35 1.19 21.65
CA ASP A 109 -17.36 2.66 21.74
C ASP A 109 -16.21 3.32 20.97
N HIS A 110 -15.56 2.58 20.06
CA HIS A 110 -14.43 3.08 19.26
C HIS A 110 -14.79 3.18 17.79
N THR A 111 -14.30 4.24 17.16
CA THR A 111 -14.38 4.45 15.70
C THR A 111 -12.98 4.31 15.10
N PHE A 112 -12.81 3.33 14.22
CA PHE A 112 -11.62 3.13 13.42
C PHE A 112 -11.70 4.02 12.18
N ILE A 113 -10.69 4.84 11.95
CA ILE A 113 -10.54 5.71 10.77
C ILE A 113 -9.42 5.12 9.93
N CYS A 114 -9.75 4.58 8.78
CA CYS A 114 -8.90 3.67 8.02
C CYS A 114 -8.53 4.23 6.66
N GLY A 115 -7.27 4.04 6.24
CA GLY A 115 -6.76 4.37 4.91
C GLY A 115 -5.24 4.38 4.86
N THR A 116 -4.65 4.26 3.66
CA THR A 116 -3.20 4.11 3.46
C THR A 116 -2.37 5.23 4.09
N LEU A 117 -2.91 6.42 4.21
CA LEU A 117 -2.28 7.67 4.64
C LEU A 117 -1.36 8.27 3.56
N TRP A 118 -0.45 7.48 2.96
CA TRP A 118 0.63 7.97 2.11
C TRP A 118 1.48 9.04 2.80
N THR A 119 2.21 9.86 2.05
CA THR A 119 3.08 10.91 2.63
C THR A 119 2.92 12.25 1.92
N ASP A 120 3.33 13.32 2.60
CA ASP A 120 3.40 14.67 2.04
C ASP A 120 4.72 14.96 1.29
N MET A 121 5.58 13.95 1.10
CA MET A 121 6.87 14.08 0.44
C MET A 121 7.72 15.24 1.01
N ASN A 122 7.89 15.27 2.34
CA ASN A 122 8.54 16.36 3.05
C ASN A 122 7.89 17.73 2.79
N ARG A 123 6.56 17.82 2.87
CA ARG A 123 5.76 19.01 2.53
C ARG A 123 5.98 19.44 1.08
N GLU A 124 5.93 18.48 0.17
CA GLU A 124 6.10 18.69 -1.27
C GLU A 124 7.48 19.26 -1.66
N ASP A 125 8.54 18.87 -0.93
CA ASP A 125 9.89 19.30 -1.27
C ASP A 125 10.27 18.84 -2.69
N PRO A 126 10.65 19.77 -3.60
CA PRO A 126 10.94 19.42 -4.98
C PRO A 126 12.06 18.39 -5.15
N ILE A 127 13.05 18.38 -4.24
CA ILE A 127 14.17 17.43 -4.29
C ILE A 127 13.65 16.04 -3.92
N THR A 128 12.83 15.94 -2.88
CA THR A 128 12.18 14.70 -2.45
C THR A 128 11.31 14.14 -3.57
N LEU A 129 10.41 14.94 -4.16
CA LEU A 129 9.53 14.53 -5.26
C LEU A 129 10.33 14.00 -6.46
N MET A 130 11.37 14.72 -6.87
CA MET A 130 12.19 14.32 -8.01
C MET A 130 13.00 13.05 -7.73
N HIS A 131 13.60 12.94 -6.54
CA HIS A 131 14.44 11.81 -6.15
C HIS A 131 13.63 10.53 -6.00
N THR A 132 12.55 10.56 -5.22
CA THR A 132 11.71 9.40 -4.93
C THR A 132 11.06 8.84 -6.19
N LYS A 133 10.66 9.70 -7.13
CA LYS A 133 10.10 9.31 -8.43
C LYS A 133 10.99 8.34 -9.22
N THR A 134 12.31 8.44 -9.06
CA THR A 134 13.26 7.56 -9.74
C THR A 134 13.80 6.46 -8.84
N ALA A 135 13.78 6.63 -7.54
CA ALA A 135 14.33 5.69 -6.58
C ALA A 135 13.34 4.58 -6.19
N MET A 136 12.03 4.91 -6.05
CA MET A 136 11.04 3.98 -5.52
C MET A 136 10.32 3.17 -6.61
N ASN A 137 10.02 1.92 -6.27
CA ASN A 137 9.29 1.01 -7.16
C ASN A 137 7.83 1.40 -7.33
N ASP A 138 7.23 2.06 -6.34
CA ASP A 138 5.86 2.60 -6.36
C ASP A 138 5.61 3.41 -7.64
N PHE A 139 6.59 4.23 -8.04
CA PHE A 139 6.44 5.13 -9.20
C PHE A 139 6.87 4.50 -10.53
N ARG A 140 7.36 3.26 -10.51
CA ARG A 140 7.76 2.51 -11.71
C ARG A 140 6.79 1.40 -12.08
N GLY A 141 6.22 0.73 -11.09
CA GLY A 141 5.45 -0.51 -11.25
C GLY A 141 3.95 -0.37 -11.01
N VAL A 142 3.47 0.81 -10.61
CA VAL A 142 2.05 1.06 -10.33
C VAL A 142 1.47 2.01 -11.38
N VAL A 143 0.31 1.64 -11.92
CA VAL A 143 -0.46 2.47 -12.86
C VAL A 143 -1.50 3.29 -12.09
N ASN A 144 -1.79 4.51 -12.60
CA ASN A 144 -2.92 5.32 -12.15
C ASN A 144 -3.84 5.62 -13.34
N SER A 145 -4.84 4.78 -13.56
CA SER A 145 -5.79 4.95 -14.68
C SER A 145 -6.76 6.13 -14.50
N ARG A 146 -6.79 6.78 -13.33
CA ARG A 146 -7.52 8.05 -13.14
C ARG A 146 -6.88 9.21 -13.94
N ARG A 147 -5.62 9.04 -14.38
CA ARG A 147 -4.90 10.00 -15.22
C ARG A 147 -4.41 9.36 -16.50
N THR A 148 -4.44 10.12 -17.60
CA THR A 148 -3.87 9.72 -18.88
C THR A 148 -2.74 10.64 -19.30
N ILE A 149 -1.74 10.07 -19.93
CA ILE A 149 -0.64 10.79 -20.58
C ILE A 149 -0.64 10.53 -22.08
N ALA A 150 -0.31 11.54 -22.85
CA ALA A 150 -0.14 11.40 -24.29
C ALA A 150 1.31 11.04 -24.59
N ARG A 151 1.54 9.82 -25.09
CA ARG A 151 2.84 9.39 -25.59
C ARG A 151 2.93 9.52 -27.10
N ARG A 152 4.09 9.97 -27.56
CA ARG A 152 4.44 9.91 -28.98
C ARG A 152 5.08 8.54 -29.24
N VAL A 153 4.33 7.66 -29.92
CA VAL A 153 4.80 6.31 -30.25
C VAL A 153 5.17 6.23 -31.73
N PRO A 154 6.26 5.54 -32.09
CA PRO A 154 6.65 5.39 -33.48
C PRO A 154 5.62 4.59 -34.26
N LEU A 155 5.42 4.98 -35.52
CA LEU A 155 4.74 4.17 -36.53
C LEU A 155 5.82 3.47 -37.34
N TYR A 156 5.74 2.15 -37.33
CA TYR A 156 6.67 1.31 -38.07
C TYR A 156 6.12 0.97 -39.45
N GLU A 157 6.99 0.83 -40.42
CA GLU A 157 6.63 0.44 -41.77
C GLU A 157 6.11 -1.01 -41.77
N PRO A 158 4.85 -1.26 -42.20
CA PRO A 158 4.30 -2.60 -42.22
C PRO A 158 5.05 -3.49 -43.22
N ASN A 159 5.30 -4.74 -42.86
CA ASN A 159 5.77 -5.74 -43.81
C ASN A 159 4.57 -6.29 -44.61
N PRO A 160 4.45 -5.99 -45.94
CA PRO A 160 3.31 -6.43 -46.73
C PRO A 160 3.25 -7.96 -46.93
N LEU A 161 4.35 -8.66 -46.61
CA LEU A 161 4.43 -10.11 -46.74
C LEU A 161 4.15 -10.82 -45.41
N TRP A 162 3.92 -10.06 -44.30
CA TRP A 162 3.69 -10.63 -42.99
C TRP A 162 2.38 -11.42 -42.95
N THR A 163 2.43 -12.60 -42.36
CA THR A 163 1.27 -13.46 -42.07
C THR A 163 1.26 -13.84 -40.58
N GLU A 164 0.08 -14.12 -40.01
CA GLU A 164 -0.07 -14.40 -38.56
C GLU A 164 0.67 -15.69 -38.14
N ASP A 165 0.92 -16.61 -39.06
CA ASP A 165 1.72 -17.84 -38.83
C ASP A 165 3.23 -17.57 -38.76
N GLY A 166 3.67 -16.33 -39.02
CA GLY A 166 5.07 -15.89 -38.92
C GLY A 166 6.01 -16.43 -39.99
N GLN A 167 5.51 -17.11 -41.03
CA GLN A 167 6.34 -17.71 -42.06
C GLN A 167 7.07 -16.70 -42.95
N ASN A 168 6.57 -15.45 -43.04
CA ASN A 168 7.08 -14.42 -43.92
C ASN A 168 7.79 -13.25 -43.17
N GLY A 169 8.46 -13.55 -42.08
CA GLY A 169 9.23 -12.57 -41.29
C GLY A 169 8.39 -11.79 -40.29
N GLY A 170 8.97 -10.73 -39.72
CA GLY A 170 8.32 -9.91 -38.71
C GLY A 170 7.20 -9.03 -39.26
N ARG A 171 6.32 -8.56 -38.36
CA ARG A 171 5.16 -7.70 -38.68
C ARG A 171 5.55 -6.35 -39.32
N TYR A 172 6.78 -5.90 -39.07
CA TYR A 172 7.32 -4.64 -39.58
C TYR A 172 8.61 -4.86 -40.33
N LEU A 173 8.87 -3.99 -41.33
CA LEU A 173 10.14 -4.01 -42.05
C LEU A 173 11.28 -3.53 -41.16
N THR A 174 12.46 -4.10 -41.40
CA THR A 174 13.72 -3.73 -40.72
C THR A 174 14.75 -3.21 -41.70
N ASN A 175 15.61 -2.30 -41.24
CA ASN A 175 16.79 -1.85 -41.99
C ASN A 175 17.90 -2.92 -41.97
N GLU A 176 19.02 -2.64 -42.64
CA GLU A 176 20.18 -3.55 -42.71
C GLU A 176 20.78 -3.92 -41.32
N ALA A 177 20.58 -3.07 -40.31
CA ALA A 177 21.00 -3.30 -38.94
C ALA A 177 19.96 -4.08 -38.11
N GLY A 178 18.86 -4.56 -38.69
CA GLY A 178 17.80 -5.31 -38.03
C GLY A 178 16.85 -4.44 -37.20
N GLN A 179 16.91 -3.12 -37.29
CA GLN A 179 16.03 -2.21 -36.57
C GLN A 179 14.77 -1.91 -37.37
N MET A 180 13.60 -1.88 -36.72
CA MET A 180 12.33 -1.54 -37.36
C MET A 180 12.36 -0.14 -37.98
N ILE A 181 11.88 -0.01 -39.21
CA ILE A 181 11.85 1.27 -39.96
C ILE A 181 10.72 2.15 -39.44
N VAL A 182 11.06 3.31 -38.92
CA VAL A 182 10.09 4.30 -38.40
C VAL A 182 9.65 5.22 -39.52
N ILE A 183 8.37 5.21 -39.91
CA ILE A 183 7.79 6.04 -40.97
C ILE A 183 7.04 7.28 -40.44
N GLY A 184 6.91 7.37 -39.12
CA GLY A 184 6.21 8.50 -38.49
C GLY A 184 6.00 8.25 -37.01
N HIS A 185 5.15 9.08 -36.40
CA HIS A 185 4.75 8.94 -35.02
C HIS A 185 3.26 9.25 -34.89
N LYS A 186 2.58 8.52 -33.97
CA LYS A 186 1.22 8.85 -33.58
C LYS A 186 1.17 9.19 -32.09
N ARG A 187 0.21 10.02 -31.74
CA ARG A 187 -0.13 10.24 -30.33
C ARG A 187 -0.97 9.05 -29.83
N LYS A 188 -0.56 8.46 -28.74
CA LYS A 188 -1.30 7.42 -28.03
C LYS A 188 -1.57 7.89 -26.61
N GLU A 189 -2.81 7.81 -26.17
CA GLU A 189 -3.16 8.04 -24.78
C GLU A 189 -3.02 6.74 -24.01
N GLU A 190 -2.30 6.82 -22.90
CA GLU A 190 -2.06 5.68 -22.01
C GLU A 190 -2.29 6.13 -20.56
N PRO A 191 -2.71 5.21 -19.66
CA PRO A 191 -2.73 5.51 -18.22
C PRO A 191 -1.36 6.03 -17.75
N ALA A 192 -1.37 7.01 -16.87
CA ALA A 192 -0.13 7.47 -16.22
C ALA A 192 0.37 6.44 -15.22
N ASN A 193 1.65 6.48 -14.88
CA ASN A 193 2.14 5.81 -13.68
C ASN A 193 1.72 6.61 -12.45
N TRP A 194 1.59 5.91 -11.33
CA TRP A 194 1.52 6.51 -10.01
C TRP A 194 2.73 7.43 -9.79
N SER A 195 2.56 8.53 -9.10
CA SER A 195 3.62 9.53 -8.95
C SER A 195 3.69 10.05 -7.51
N PRO A 196 4.82 10.67 -7.10
CA PRO A 196 4.92 11.31 -5.79
C PRO A 196 3.84 12.37 -5.55
N GLU A 197 3.41 13.07 -6.59
CA GLU A 197 2.32 14.05 -6.51
C GLU A 197 0.97 13.38 -6.23
N ASP A 198 0.76 12.16 -6.72
CA ASP A 198 -0.45 11.38 -6.41
C ASP A 198 -0.45 10.96 -4.92
N THR A 199 0.72 10.61 -4.36
CA THR A 199 0.81 10.26 -2.92
C THR A 199 0.50 11.46 -2.04
N VAL A 200 0.97 12.66 -2.41
CA VAL A 200 0.67 13.91 -1.70
C VAL A 200 -0.82 14.21 -1.71
N GLU A 201 -1.48 14.02 -2.85
CA GLU A 201 -2.93 14.27 -2.95
C GLU A 201 -3.73 13.26 -2.10
N GLU A 202 -3.41 11.97 -2.15
CA GLU A 202 -4.04 10.95 -1.30
C GLU A 202 -3.79 11.22 0.19
N HIS A 203 -2.60 11.67 0.55
CA HIS A 203 -2.27 12.09 1.92
C HIS A 203 -3.15 13.25 2.40
N ARG A 204 -3.30 14.30 1.59
CA ARG A 204 -4.18 15.44 1.91
C ARG A 204 -5.63 15.00 2.10
N GLN A 205 -6.12 14.12 1.21
CA GLN A 205 -7.48 13.61 1.31
C GLN A 205 -7.68 12.80 2.60
N MET A 206 -6.72 11.95 2.96
CA MET A 206 -6.80 11.18 4.21
C MET A 206 -6.76 12.07 5.46
N LEU A 207 -5.88 13.08 5.50
CA LEU A 207 -5.87 14.03 6.63
C LEU A 207 -7.15 14.84 6.73
N ALA A 208 -7.72 15.27 5.60
CA ALA A 208 -9.01 15.96 5.57
C ALA A 208 -10.13 15.06 6.08
N TYR A 209 -10.12 13.77 5.69
CA TYR A 209 -11.06 12.78 6.16
C TYR A 209 -10.95 12.55 7.67
N ILE A 210 -9.75 12.30 8.20
CA ILE A 210 -9.51 12.17 9.65
C ILE A 210 -10.03 13.42 10.37
N ASN A 211 -9.66 14.60 9.87
CA ASN A 211 -10.07 15.86 10.50
C ASN A 211 -11.59 16.05 10.54
N THR A 212 -12.29 15.56 9.52
CA THR A 212 -13.76 15.63 9.48
C THR A 212 -14.39 14.69 10.52
N VAL A 213 -13.89 13.44 10.60
CA VAL A 213 -14.46 12.41 11.48
C VAL A 213 -14.26 12.76 12.96
N VAL A 214 -13.07 13.26 13.34
CA VAL A 214 -12.76 13.55 14.76
C VAL A 214 -13.40 14.82 15.32
N GLN A 215 -14.23 15.54 14.55
CA GLN A 215 -14.99 16.69 15.04
C GLN A 215 -16.05 16.27 16.07
N ASP A 216 -16.65 15.10 15.86
CA ASP A 216 -17.66 14.58 16.77
C ASP A 216 -17.03 14.03 18.06
N PRO A 217 -17.77 14.02 19.18
CA PRO A 217 -17.34 13.32 20.39
C PRO A 217 -17.17 11.82 20.15
N GLY A 218 -16.04 11.23 20.59
CA GLY A 218 -15.79 9.81 20.42
C GLY A 218 -14.38 9.40 20.80
N ASN A 219 -14.11 8.09 20.77
CA ASN A 219 -12.79 7.50 20.90
C ASN A 219 -12.37 6.99 19.52
N TYR A 220 -11.24 7.50 19.03
CA TYR A 220 -10.80 7.24 17.67
C TYR A 220 -9.51 6.43 17.64
N ILE A 221 -9.48 5.50 16.70
CA ILE A 221 -8.30 4.70 16.34
C ILE A 221 -8.00 5.00 14.87
N VAL A 222 -6.86 5.57 14.57
CA VAL A 222 -6.42 5.78 13.20
C VAL A 222 -5.58 4.59 12.75
N VAL A 223 -5.96 4.02 11.61
CA VAL A 223 -5.24 2.92 10.97
C VAL A 223 -4.67 3.45 9.66
N GLY A 224 -3.37 3.75 9.66
CA GLY A 224 -2.59 4.17 8.51
C GLY A 224 -1.57 3.12 8.09
N HIS A 225 -0.89 3.32 6.94
CA HIS A 225 0.22 2.47 6.54
C HIS A 225 1.56 3.21 6.64
N HIS A 226 1.66 4.41 6.04
CA HIS A 226 2.88 5.22 6.17
C HIS A 226 3.02 5.84 7.56
N ALA A 227 4.25 6.06 7.99
CA ALA A 227 4.51 6.55 9.33
C ALA A 227 4.07 8.01 9.52
N PRO A 228 3.39 8.35 10.65
CA PRO A 228 2.93 9.71 10.89
C PRO A 228 4.01 10.64 11.47
N SER A 229 5.20 10.12 11.80
CA SER A 229 6.23 10.88 12.52
C SER A 229 7.63 10.36 12.21
N SER A 230 8.62 11.24 12.18
CA SER A 230 10.04 10.89 12.13
C SER A 230 10.51 10.03 13.31
N ARG A 231 9.74 9.98 14.40
CA ARG A 231 10.02 9.12 15.57
C ARG A 231 9.92 7.63 15.24
N SER A 232 9.20 7.25 14.18
CA SER A 232 9.12 5.89 13.65
C SER A 232 10.33 5.49 12.80
N VAL A 233 11.15 6.45 12.37
CA VAL A 233 12.33 6.19 11.53
C VAL A 233 13.43 5.57 12.37
N ALA A 234 13.90 4.37 11.98
CA ALA A 234 15.02 3.72 12.62
C ALA A 234 16.27 4.62 12.57
N GLU A 235 17.07 4.60 13.62
CA GLU A 235 18.23 5.49 13.77
C GLU A 235 19.20 5.43 12.58
N TYR A 236 19.38 4.24 12.03
CA TYR A 236 20.24 4.01 10.87
C TYR A 236 19.80 4.81 9.63
N TYR A 237 18.49 5.04 9.45
CA TYR A 237 17.95 5.74 8.27
C TYR A 237 17.69 7.23 8.49
N ARG A 238 17.85 7.75 9.71
CA ARG A 238 17.52 9.16 10.05
C ARG A 238 18.30 10.19 9.23
N ALA A 239 19.51 9.86 8.79
CA ALA A 239 20.34 10.77 7.99
C ALA A 239 19.83 10.95 6.55
N ASP A 240 19.09 10.00 6.01
CA ASP A 240 18.53 10.09 4.65
C ASP A 240 17.20 10.88 4.65
N THR A 241 17.30 12.18 4.86
CA THR A 241 16.14 13.05 5.00
C THR A 241 15.30 13.11 3.72
N VAL A 242 15.90 12.95 2.56
CA VAL A 242 15.20 12.99 1.25
C VAL A 242 14.34 11.75 1.09
N MET A 243 14.92 10.56 1.24
CA MET A 243 14.16 9.30 1.11
C MET A 243 13.09 9.15 2.18
N ASN A 244 13.38 9.58 3.41
CA ASN A 244 12.41 9.51 4.50
C ASN A 244 11.10 10.26 4.20
N GLY A 245 11.11 11.23 3.29
CA GLY A 245 9.89 11.91 2.85
C GLY A 245 8.88 11.01 2.14
N ALA A 246 9.31 9.87 1.58
CA ALA A 246 8.41 8.87 1.01
C ALA A 246 7.90 7.84 2.03
N PHE A 247 8.53 7.79 3.22
CA PHE A 247 8.21 6.78 4.24
C PHE A 247 7.37 7.34 5.39
N ARG A 248 7.48 8.65 5.65
CA ARG A 248 6.81 9.30 6.77
C ARG A 248 6.40 10.74 6.45
N SER A 249 5.48 11.28 7.24
CA SER A 249 5.15 12.70 7.34
C SER A 249 5.39 13.20 8.76
N GLU A 250 5.42 14.51 8.97
CA GLU A 250 5.59 15.13 10.30
C GLU A 250 4.23 15.57 10.82
N LEU A 251 3.49 14.66 11.45
CA LEU A 251 2.13 14.89 11.94
C LEU A 251 2.04 15.02 13.46
N ASP A 252 3.17 15.22 14.17
CA ASP A 252 3.18 15.30 15.64
C ASP A 252 2.21 16.38 16.16
N GLU A 253 2.21 17.58 15.58
CA GLU A 253 1.28 18.67 15.95
C GLU A 253 -0.17 18.30 15.59
N PHE A 254 -0.39 17.75 14.38
CA PHE A 254 -1.72 17.32 13.94
C PHE A 254 -2.34 16.32 14.91
N ILE A 255 -1.55 15.36 15.37
CA ILE A 255 -1.97 14.32 16.32
C ILE A 255 -2.20 14.90 17.71
N ALA A 256 -1.24 15.70 18.23
CA ALA A 256 -1.31 16.30 19.56
C ALA A 256 -2.54 17.21 19.73
N ASP A 257 -2.95 17.91 18.68
CA ASP A 257 -4.14 18.78 18.68
C ASP A 257 -5.47 17.99 18.65
N ARG A 258 -5.42 16.65 18.55
CA ARG A 258 -6.58 15.75 18.45
C ARG A 258 -6.58 14.67 19.54
N PRO A 259 -6.68 15.03 20.81
CA PRO A 259 -6.50 14.10 21.94
C PRO A 259 -7.56 12.98 22.02
N ARG A 260 -8.61 13.04 21.21
CA ARG A 260 -9.60 11.97 21.05
C ARG A 260 -9.10 10.80 20.22
N ILE A 261 -8.03 10.97 19.45
CA ILE A 261 -7.32 9.86 18.81
C ILE A 261 -6.50 9.17 19.90
N ARG A 262 -6.92 8.00 20.32
CA ARG A 262 -6.28 7.24 21.40
C ARG A 262 -5.15 6.33 20.90
N LEU A 263 -5.31 5.83 19.68
CA LEU A 263 -4.35 4.96 19.05
C LEU A 263 -4.14 5.38 17.59
N TRP A 264 -2.91 5.39 17.14
CA TRP A 264 -2.52 5.50 15.76
C TRP A 264 -1.63 4.32 15.41
N VAL A 265 -2.07 3.44 14.51
CA VAL A 265 -1.25 2.33 14.05
C VAL A 265 -0.76 2.60 12.63
N HIS A 266 0.43 2.09 12.33
CA HIS A 266 1.00 2.18 10.99
C HIS A 266 1.92 0.98 10.68
N GLY A 267 2.42 0.90 9.44
CA GLY A 267 3.39 -0.05 8.92
C GLY A 267 4.54 0.65 8.21
N HIS A 268 4.92 0.12 7.05
CA HIS A 268 5.85 0.64 6.05
C HIS A 268 7.32 0.75 6.47
N MET A 269 7.58 0.92 7.74
CA MET A 269 8.93 1.21 8.25
C MET A 269 9.81 -0.03 8.46
N HIS A 270 9.23 -1.24 8.42
CA HIS A 270 9.88 -2.51 8.77
C HIS A 270 10.69 -2.45 10.07
N ASN A 271 10.31 -1.52 10.94
CA ASN A 271 10.90 -1.33 12.26
C ASN A 271 9.79 -1.11 13.28
N ALA A 272 9.73 -1.99 14.28
CA ALA A 272 8.72 -1.89 15.32
C ALA A 272 8.91 -0.61 16.14
N SER A 273 7.82 0.09 16.42
CA SER A 273 7.81 1.30 17.23
C SER A 273 6.58 1.35 18.14
N ASP A 274 6.75 2.05 19.29
CA ASP A 274 5.68 2.22 20.27
C ASP A 274 6.00 3.46 21.12
N TYR A 275 5.28 4.56 20.93
CA TYR A 275 5.55 5.83 21.59
C TYR A 275 4.30 6.69 21.71
N MET A 276 4.35 7.75 22.50
CA MET A 276 3.25 8.69 22.69
C MET A 276 3.49 10.00 21.95
N ILE A 277 2.43 10.52 21.33
CA ILE A 277 2.32 11.91 20.87
C ILE A 277 1.11 12.53 21.59
N GLY A 278 1.35 13.38 22.58
CA GLY A 278 0.28 13.83 23.46
C GLY A 278 -0.45 12.65 24.12
N GLU A 279 -1.77 12.58 23.91
CA GLU A 279 -2.64 11.49 24.43
C GLU A 279 -2.69 10.26 23.50
N THR A 280 -2.13 10.36 22.29
CA THR A 280 -2.19 9.31 21.26
C THR A 280 -1.00 8.37 21.38
N ARG A 281 -1.25 7.05 21.52
CA ARG A 281 -0.23 6.03 21.39
C ARG A 281 -0.02 5.72 19.91
N VAL A 282 1.21 5.80 19.42
CA VAL A 282 1.58 5.46 18.04
C VAL A 282 2.32 4.13 18.01
N VAL A 283 1.85 3.17 17.21
CA VAL A 283 2.37 1.80 17.22
C VAL A 283 2.57 1.26 15.81
N CYS A 284 3.72 0.62 15.58
CA CYS A 284 4.03 -0.13 14.38
C CYS A 284 4.50 -1.54 14.78
N ASN A 285 3.98 -2.58 14.11
CA ASN A 285 4.37 -3.97 14.33
C ASN A 285 4.52 -4.72 13.00
N PRO A 286 5.61 -4.47 12.26
CA PRO A 286 5.84 -5.06 10.94
C PRO A 286 6.44 -6.45 11.04
N ARG A 287 6.07 -7.35 10.11
CA ARG A 287 6.80 -8.60 9.86
C ARG A 287 8.08 -8.33 9.05
N GLY A 288 7.95 -7.62 7.96
CA GLY A 288 9.02 -7.41 6.99
C GLY A 288 9.21 -8.58 6.02
N TYR A 289 10.22 -8.50 5.16
CA TYR A 289 10.47 -9.47 4.09
C TYR A 289 11.12 -10.76 4.61
N ILE A 290 10.34 -11.85 4.66
CA ILE A 290 10.87 -13.16 5.05
C ILE A 290 11.98 -13.60 4.09
N GLY A 291 13.09 -14.08 4.65
CA GLY A 291 14.28 -14.47 3.89
C GLY A 291 15.25 -13.32 3.55
N TYR A 292 14.85 -12.07 3.79
CA TYR A 292 15.69 -10.88 3.56
C TYR A 292 15.96 -10.09 4.83
N GLU A 293 14.98 -10.02 5.74
CA GLU A 293 15.06 -9.25 6.98
C GLU A 293 14.98 -10.16 8.20
N THR A 294 15.86 -9.92 9.17
CA THR A 294 15.94 -10.77 10.38
C THR A 294 14.73 -10.63 11.29
N CYS A 295 14.07 -9.47 11.30
CA CYS A 295 12.84 -9.23 12.06
C CYS A 295 11.70 -10.20 11.65
N ALA A 296 11.64 -10.57 10.37
CA ALA A 296 10.59 -11.43 9.85
C ALA A 296 10.59 -12.86 10.46
N ASN A 297 11.77 -13.35 10.88
CA ASN A 297 11.90 -14.69 11.46
C ASN A 297 11.36 -14.80 12.88
N ASN A 298 11.22 -13.67 13.59
CA ASN A 298 10.80 -13.60 14.98
C ASN A 298 9.52 -12.77 15.13
N PHE A 299 8.74 -12.65 14.06
CA PHE A 299 7.51 -11.88 14.10
C PHE A 299 6.47 -12.53 15.00
N GLU A 300 5.91 -11.73 15.89
CA GLU A 300 4.79 -12.07 16.75
C GLU A 300 3.74 -10.95 16.70
N LEU A 301 2.47 -11.29 16.86
CA LEU A 301 1.41 -10.32 16.99
C LEU A 301 1.62 -9.43 18.23
N LYS A 302 1.46 -8.13 18.06
CA LYS A 302 1.45 -7.19 19.17
C LYS A 302 0.03 -6.99 19.65
N TYR A 303 -0.20 -7.24 20.94
CA TYR A 303 -1.50 -7.05 21.56
C TYR A 303 -1.55 -5.73 22.33
N LEU A 304 -2.65 -5.00 22.14
CA LEU A 304 -2.91 -3.70 22.74
C LEU A 304 -4.26 -3.72 23.45
N GLU A 305 -4.31 -3.17 24.66
CA GLU A 305 -5.56 -2.92 25.36
C GLU A 305 -5.92 -1.44 25.23
N ILE A 306 -7.16 -1.16 24.85
CA ILE A 306 -7.70 0.18 24.65
C ILE A 306 -8.93 0.31 25.55
N GLU A 307 -8.88 1.32 26.42
CA GLU A 307 -9.95 1.69 27.36
C GLU A 307 -11.04 2.53 26.70
#